data_a1c32c9b136f9c45e53ae1d83984c4e2
#
_entry.id   a1c32c9b136f9c45e53ae1d83984c4e2
#
_cell.length_a   1.000
_cell.length_b   1.000
_cell.length_c   1.000
_cell.angle_alpha   90.00
_cell.angle_beta   90.00
_cell.angle_gamma   90.00
#
_symmetry.space_group_name_H-M   'P 1'
#
loop_
_entity.id
_entity.type
_entity.pdbx_description
1 polymer ?
#
loop_
_entity_poly.entity_id
_entity_poly.type
_entity_poly.pdbx_seq_one_letter_code
_entity_poly.pdbx_strand_id
1 'polypeptide(L)'
;QIVSVKENDTVLIAYNRMRNSDFSQLPVLDNDKLIGTINENDILNYCGENKDGFSHSIDRAMSDNLHKIDCKSSIDDLSSLLNKDSFAMIMEGETFIGIVTKVDLLAYLKNNN
;
A
#
# COMPACT_ATOMS: atom_id res chain seq x y z
N GLN A 1 4.29 13.33 1.03
CA GLN A 1 3.77 12.81 2.30
C GLN A 1 3.09 11.45 2.10
N ILE A 2 3.46 10.47 2.90
CA ILE A 2 2.93 9.12 2.78
C ILE A 2 1.71 8.99 3.69
N VAL A 3 0.58 8.58 3.12
CA VAL A 3 -0.61 8.23 3.88
C VAL A 3 -0.49 6.76 4.26
N SER A 4 -0.54 6.45 5.55
CA SER A 4 -0.36 5.10 6.07
C SER A 4 -1.32 4.85 7.23
N VAL A 5 -1.34 3.60 7.68
CA VAL A 5 -2.07 3.19 8.88
C VAL A 5 -1.17 2.30 9.74
N LYS A 6 -1.54 2.14 11.00
CA LYS A 6 -0.86 1.24 11.93
C LYS A 6 -1.65 -0.06 12.04
N GLU A 7 -0.95 -1.15 12.34
CA GLU A 7 -1.60 -2.46 12.40
C GLU A 7 -2.73 -2.53 13.45
N ASN A 8 -2.61 -1.77 14.53
CA ASN A 8 -3.62 -1.75 15.58
C ASN A 8 -4.64 -0.62 15.44
N ASP A 9 -4.59 0.17 14.38
CA ASP A 9 -5.69 1.04 14.01
C ASP A 9 -6.89 0.18 13.60
N THR A 10 -8.09 0.77 13.65
CA THR A 10 -9.29 0.04 13.20
C THR A 10 -9.39 0.04 11.67
N VAL A 11 -10.11 -0.93 11.14
CA VAL A 11 -10.43 -0.98 9.70
C VAL A 11 -11.16 0.30 9.28
N LEU A 12 -12.00 0.87 10.16
CA LEU A 12 -12.69 2.12 9.87
C LEU A 12 -11.70 3.27 9.61
N ILE A 13 -10.60 3.34 10.36
CA ILE A 13 -9.58 4.36 10.14
C ILE A 13 -8.97 4.21 8.74
N ALA A 14 -8.67 2.98 8.33
CA ALA A 14 -8.15 2.73 6.98
C ALA A 14 -9.14 3.18 5.91
N TYR A 15 -10.39 2.82 6.07
CA TYR A 15 -11.45 3.21 5.15
C TYR A 15 -11.56 4.73 5.02
N ASN A 16 -11.57 5.44 6.15
CA ASN A 16 -11.67 6.89 6.14
C ASN A 16 -10.45 7.55 5.49
N ARG A 17 -9.25 7.04 5.72
CA ARG A 17 -8.04 7.56 5.10
C ARG A 17 -8.02 7.33 3.60
N MET A 18 -8.50 6.18 3.14
CA MET A 18 -8.64 5.91 1.69
C MET A 18 -9.59 6.90 1.04
N ARG A 19 -10.74 7.16 1.65
CA ARG A 19 -11.72 8.12 1.14
C ARG A 19 -11.15 9.53 1.08
N ASN A 20 -10.48 9.96 2.13
CA ASN A 20 -10.02 11.33 2.26
C ASN A 20 -8.81 11.64 1.37
N SER A 21 -8.01 10.64 1.05
CA SER A 21 -6.79 10.81 0.25
C SER A 21 -6.90 10.26 -1.16
N ASP A 22 -8.02 9.66 -1.50
CA ASP A 22 -8.29 9.10 -2.83
C ASP A 22 -7.31 7.97 -3.21
N PHE A 23 -6.83 7.25 -2.21
CA PHE A 23 -5.98 6.06 -2.42
C PHE A 23 -6.80 4.79 -2.22
N SER A 24 -6.52 3.79 -3.05
CA SER A 24 -7.21 2.49 -2.98
C SER A 24 -6.43 1.45 -2.19
N GLN A 25 -5.21 1.76 -1.78
CA GLN A 25 -4.40 0.91 -0.90
C GLN A 25 -3.55 1.79 0.00
N LEU A 26 -3.27 1.30 1.21
CA LEU A 26 -2.43 1.99 2.18
C LEU A 26 -1.37 1.06 2.74
N PRO A 27 -0.15 1.54 2.97
CA PRO A 27 0.84 0.78 3.72
C PRO A 27 0.43 0.67 5.18
N VAL A 28 0.72 -0.48 5.77
CA VAL A 28 0.51 -0.74 7.19
C VAL A 28 1.87 -0.78 7.87
N LEU A 29 2.03 0.03 8.89
CA LEU A 29 3.30 0.21 9.59
C LEU A 29 3.20 -0.24 11.03
N ASP A 30 4.31 -0.78 11.54
CA ASP A 30 4.52 -1.08 12.96
C ASP A 30 5.84 -0.44 13.35
N ASN A 31 5.80 0.59 14.20
CA ASN A 31 6.98 1.36 14.59
C ASN A 31 7.80 1.80 13.36
N ASP A 32 7.11 2.38 12.38
CA ASP A 32 7.67 2.86 11.13
C ASP A 32 8.22 1.77 10.21
N LYS A 33 8.05 0.50 10.58
CA LYS A 33 8.43 -0.63 9.74
C LYS A 33 7.23 -1.08 8.90
N LEU A 34 7.45 -1.25 7.61
CA LEU A 34 6.41 -1.73 6.70
C LEU A 34 6.14 -3.21 6.97
N ILE A 35 4.91 -3.55 7.35
CA ILE A 35 4.52 -4.93 7.67
C ILE A 35 3.44 -5.48 6.75
N GLY A 36 2.76 -4.65 5.99
CA GLY A 36 1.71 -5.11 5.10
C GLY A 36 1.06 -3.98 4.35
N THR A 37 -0.04 -4.32 3.69
CA THR A 37 -0.90 -3.36 3.00
C THR A 37 -2.35 -3.67 3.30
N ILE A 38 -3.20 -2.67 3.17
CA ILE A 38 -4.63 -2.89 3.19
C ILE A 38 -5.24 -2.13 2.01
N ASN A 39 -6.10 -2.80 1.25
CA ASN A 39 -6.76 -2.23 0.08
C ASN A 39 -8.28 -2.36 0.19
N GLU A 40 -8.98 -1.81 -0.79
CA GLU A 40 -10.44 -1.82 -0.81
C GLU A 40 -11.01 -3.23 -0.78
N ASN A 41 -10.40 -4.18 -1.52
CA ASN A 41 -10.86 -5.57 -1.53
C ASN A 41 -10.66 -6.24 -0.17
N ASP A 42 -9.57 -5.94 0.52
CA ASP A 42 -9.32 -6.47 1.87
C ASP A 42 -10.45 -6.05 2.81
N ILE A 43 -10.83 -4.79 2.77
CA ILE A 43 -11.89 -4.26 3.63
C ILE A 43 -13.23 -4.87 3.25
N LEU A 44 -13.53 -4.91 1.94
CA LEU A 44 -14.80 -5.47 1.47
C LEU A 44 -14.95 -6.92 1.89
N ASN A 45 -13.92 -7.73 1.69
CA ASN A 45 -13.97 -9.15 2.04
C ASN A 45 -14.08 -9.34 3.55
N TYR A 46 -13.26 -8.63 4.30
CA TYR A 46 -13.26 -8.79 5.76
C TYR A 46 -14.57 -8.34 6.40
N CYS A 47 -15.04 -7.16 6.04
CA CYS A 47 -16.27 -6.60 6.62
C CYS A 47 -17.53 -7.30 6.11
N GLY A 48 -17.46 -7.89 4.91
CA GLY A 48 -18.56 -8.70 4.38
C GLY A 48 -18.76 -10.01 5.13
N GLU A 49 -17.71 -10.54 5.75
CA GLU A 49 -17.73 -11.80 6.49
C GLU A 49 -17.75 -11.62 8.00
N ASN A 50 -17.48 -10.43 8.49
CA ASN A 50 -17.37 -10.17 9.93
C ASN A 50 -18.29 -9.04 10.35
N LYS A 51 -19.28 -9.37 11.16
CA LYS A 51 -20.11 -8.35 11.79
C LYS A 51 -19.21 -7.46 12.65
N ASP A 52 -19.43 -6.18 12.60
CA ASP A 52 -18.60 -5.20 13.31
C ASP A 52 -17.14 -5.16 12.83
N GLY A 53 -16.87 -5.68 11.62
CA GLY A 53 -15.51 -5.74 11.06
C GLY A 53 -14.81 -4.39 11.01
N PHE A 54 -15.54 -3.29 10.79
CA PHE A 54 -14.95 -1.96 10.79
C PHE A 54 -14.36 -1.55 12.15
N SER A 55 -14.80 -2.14 13.23
CA SER A 55 -14.25 -1.85 14.57
C SER A 55 -13.06 -2.74 14.93
N HIS A 56 -12.77 -3.75 14.11
CA HIS A 56 -11.64 -4.64 14.33
C HIS A 56 -10.33 -3.99 13.89
N SER A 57 -9.21 -4.51 14.41
CA SER A 57 -7.90 -3.97 14.06
C SER A 57 -7.48 -4.39 12.65
N ILE A 58 -6.71 -3.53 12.01
CA ILE A 58 -6.27 -3.69 10.62
C ILE A 58 -5.50 -5.00 10.41
N ASP A 59 -4.71 -5.44 11.40
CA ASP A 59 -3.93 -6.67 11.28
C ASP A 59 -4.79 -7.90 10.95
N ARG A 60 -6.08 -7.86 11.24
CA ARG A 60 -7.00 -8.95 10.94
C ARG A 60 -7.49 -8.94 9.49
N ALA A 61 -7.40 -7.82 8.81
CA ALA A 61 -7.93 -7.63 7.45
C ALA A 61 -6.82 -7.45 6.40
N MET A 62 -5.64 -7.01 6.78
CA MET A 62 -4.56 -6.64 5.87
C MET A 62 -3.93 -7.85 5.19
N SER A 63 -3.21 -7.57 4.10
CA SER A 63 -2.33 -8.53 3.44
C SER A 63 -0.89 -8.27 3.87
N ASP A 64 -0.11 -9.33 4.08
CA ASP A 64 1.33 -9.24 4.34
C ASP A 64 2.15 -9.41 3.05
N ASN A 65 1.48 -9.45 1.91
CA ASN A 65 2.13 -9.57 0.61
C ASN A 65 2.72 -8.22 0.21
N LEU A 66 4.04 -8.10 0.35
CA LEU A 66 4.75 -6.84 0.10
C LEU A 66 5.46 -6.88 -1.25
N HIS A 67 5.16 -5.92 -2.10
CA HIS A 67 5.77 -5.76 -3.42
C HIS A 67 6.88 -4.71 -3.32
N LYS A 68 8.01 -5.10 -2.72
CA LYS A 68 9.12 -4.20 -2.42
C LYS A 68 10.11 -4.11 -3.57
N ILE A 69 10.63 -2.91 -3.78
CA ILE A 69 11.74 -2.69 -4.70
C ILE A 69 12.67 -1.64 -4.07
N ASP A 70 13.98 -1.80 -4.25
CA ASP A 70 14.95 -0.85 -3.72
C ASP A 70 14.94 0.42 -4.58
N CYS A 71 15.11 1.58 -3.94
CA CYS A 71 15.09 2.87 -4.62
C CYS A 71 16.20 3.04 -5.64
N LYS A 72 17.25 2.21 -5.57
CA LYS A 72 18.36 2.22 -6.53
C LYS A 72 18.16 1.25 -7.69
N SER A 73 17.05 0.52 -7.71
CA SER A 73 16.73 -0.41 -8.79
C SER A 73 16.46 0.34 -10.09
N SER A 74 16.63 -0.36 -11.21
CA SER A 74 16.43 0.23 -12.53
C SER A 74 14.94 0.44 -12.83
N ILE A 75 14.67 1.31 -13.80
CA ILE A 75 13.30 1.51 -14.32
C ILE A 75 12.79 0.20 -14.93
N ASP A 76 13.66 -0.60 -15.55
CA ASP A 76 13.25 -1.90 -16.10
C ASP A 76 12.78 -2.85 -15.00
N ASP A 77 13.47 -2.87 -13.87
CA ASP A 77 13.05 -3.70 -12.72
C ASP A 77 11.71 -3.23 -12.17
N LEU A 78 11.54 -1.91 -12.03
CA LEU A 78 10.27 -1.33 -11.57
C LEU A 78 9.14 -1.66 -12.56
N SER A 79 9.39 -1.52 -13.85
CA SER A 79 8.42 -1.83 -14.89
C SER A 79 7.99 -3.29 -14.84
N SER A 80 8.96 -4.21 -14.65
CA SER A 80 8.66 -5.64 -14.52
C SER A 80 7.78 -5.93 -13.32
N LEU A 81 8.06 -5.28 -12.18
CA LEU A 81 7.25 -5.45 -10.98
C LEU A 81 5.83 -4.92 -11.20
N LEU A 82 5.69 -3.74 -11.79
CA LEU A 82 4.38 -3.12 -12.01
C LEU A 82 3.55 -3.83 -13.10
N ASN A 83 4.19 -4.65 -13.94
CA ASN A 83 3.46 -5.50 -14.88
C ASN A 83 2.75 -6.66 -14.19
N LYS A 84 3.25 -7.07 -13.03
CA LYS A 84 2.67 -8.16 -12.24
C LYS A 84 1.72 -7.64 -11.17
N ASP A 85 2.05 -6.48 -10.60
CA ASP A 85 1.34 -5.93 -9.44
C ASP A 85 0.90 -4.50 -9.74
N SER A 86 -0.14 -4.04 -9.06
CA SER A 86 -0.69 -2.71 -9.32
C SER A 86 0.14 -1.58 -8.71
N PHE A 87 1.07 -1.90 -7.82
CA PHE A 87 1.90 -0.91 -7.14
C PHE A 87 3.20 -1.56 -6.68
N ALA A 88 4.19 -0.72 -6.38
CA ALA A 88 5.46 -1.13 -5.81
C ALA A 88 5.78 -0.29 -4.58
N MET A 89 6.32 -0.91 -3.54
CA MET A 89 6.76 -0.23 -2.34
C MET A 89 8.24 0.05 -2.42
N ILE A 90 8.60 1.33 -2.41
CA ILE A 90 9.97 1.76 -2.61
C ILE A 90 10.69 1.77 -1.27
N MET A 91 11.80 1.05 -1.22
CA MET A 91 12.60 0.89 -0.02
C MET A 91 13.98 1.51 -0.22
N GLU A 92 14.50 2.11 0.84
CA GLU A 92 15.91 2.48 0.91
C GLU A 92 16.50 1.66 2.05
N GLY A 93 17.17 0.55 1.69
CA GLY A 93 17.53 -0.45 2.68
C GLY A 93 16.28 -1.02 3.34
N GLU A 94 16.15 -0.91 4.64
CA GLU A 94 14.97 -1.37 5.37
C GLU A 94 13.94 -0.26 5.61
N THR A 95 14.22 0.96 5.13
CA THR A 95 13.33 2.10 5.31
C THR A 95 12.34 2.19 4.17
N PHE A 96 11.05 2.23 4.50
CA PHE A 96 9.99 2.44 3.53
C PHE A 96 9.91 3.93 3.19
N ILE A 97 10.01 4.30 1.91
CA ILE A 97 10.03 5.70 1.50
C ILE A 97 8.88 6.10 0.57
N GLY A 98 8.11 5.17 0.03
CA GLY A 98 6.96 5.57 -0.77
C GLY A 98 6.35 4.43 -1.57
N ILE A 99 5.24 4.74 -2.24
CA ILE A 99 4.54 3.83 -3.13
C ILE A 99 4.54 4.41 -4.53
N VAL A 100 4.77 3.57 -5.52
CA VAL A 100 4.72 3.94 -6.94
C VAL A 100 3.70 3.06 -7.64
N THR A 101 2.89 3.68 -8.49
CA THR A 101 1.87 2.99 -9.28
C THR A 101 2.22 3.05 -10.77
N LYS A 102 1.45 2.33 -11.59
CA LYS A 102 1.63 2.38 -13.05
C LYS A 102 1.48 3.79 -13.60
N VAL A 103 0.54 4.56 -13.07
CA VAL A 103 0.33 5.95 -13.51
C VAL A 103 1.56 6.80 -13.22
N ASP A 104 2.18 6.60 -12.06
CA ASP A 104 3.41 7.32 -11.70
C ASP A 104 4.54 6.99 -12.67
N LEU A 105 4.72 5.71 -13.01
CA LEU A 105 5.75 5.31 -13.96
C LEU A 105 5.48 5.88 -15.34
N LEU A 106 4.23 5.86 -15.80
CA LEU A 106 3.86 6.43 -17.08
C LEU A 106 4.17 7.93 -17.14
N ALA A 107 3.90 8.66 -16.06
CA ALA A 107 4.21 10.08 -15.97
C ALA A 107 5.72 10.32 -16.10
N TYR A 108 6.52 9.50 -15.42
CA TYR A 108 7.98 9.57 -15.51
C TYR A 108 8.46 9.33 -16.95
N LEU A 109 7.96 8.26 -17.59
CA LEU A 109 8.36 7.91 -18.95
C LEU A 109 7.98 9.00 -19.95
N LYS A 110 6.80 9.58 -19.81
CA LYS A 110 6.34 10.69 -20.66
C LYS A 110 7.27 11.88 -20.57
N ASN A 111 7.71 12.23 -19.36
CA ASN A 111 8.53 13.42 -19.14
C ASN A 111 10.00 13.20 -19.50
N ASN A 112 10.43 11.95 -19.69
CA ASN A 112 11.83 11.60 -19.95
C ASN A 112 12.05 10.96 -21.35
N ASN A 113 11.10 11.11 -22.23
CA ASN A 113 11.19 10.64 -23.62
C ASN A 113 11.41 11.81 -24.58
#